data_44d2ac2e77edef98ccceb851da8c9c81
#
_entry.id   44d2ac2e77edef98ccceb851da8c9c81
#
_cell.length_a   1.000
_cell.length_b   1.000
_cell.length_c   1.000
_cell.angle_alpha   90.00
_cell.angle_beta   90.00
_cell.angle_gamma   90.00
#
_symmetry.space_group_name_H-M   'P 1'
#
loop_
_entity.id
_entity.type
_entity.pdbx_description
1 polymer ?
#
loop_
_entity_poly.entity_id
_entity_poly.type
_entity_poly.pdbx_seq_one_letter_code
_entity_poly.pdbx_strand_id
1 'polypeptide(L)'
;MLTSKQIAFLKALSHHKNPIVTIGAKGLTDSVIKEINLALTAHELIKIQVQGTDRAVRAKLMHDICAETNAESVNLIGKLLVIFRPSDKKIIELPK
;
A
#
# COMPACT_ATOMS: atom_id res chain seq x y z
N MET A 1 -10.99 -6.44 -8.16
CA MET A 1 -10.20 -7.40 -7.35
C MET A 1 -9.02 -7.92 -8.17
N LEU A 2 -7.84 -8.00 -7.56
CA LEU A 2 -6.64 -8.46 -8.24
C LEU A 2 -6.59 -9.99 -8.33
N THR A 3 -6.13 -10.49 -9.47
CA THR A 3 -5.87 -11.93 -9.64
C THR A 3 -4.54 -12.29 -8.98
N SER A 4 -4.31 -13.59 -8.76
CA SER A 4 -3.03 -14.06 -8.22
C SER A 4 -1.86 -13.66 -9.10
N LYS A 5 -2.04 -13.70 -10.42
CA LYS A 5 -1.02 -13.29 -11.39
C LYS A 5 -0.72 -11.80 -11.27
N GLN A 6 -1.74 -10.97 -11.10
CA GLN A 6 -1.56 -9.53 -10.95
C GLN A 6 -0.89 -9.19 -9.63
N ILE A 7 -1.25 -9.89 -8.53
CA ILE A 7 -0.59 -9.70 -7.24
C ILE A 7 0.89 -10.07 -7.33
N ALA A 8 1.22 -11.18 -7.97
CA ALA A 8 2.63 -11.58 -8.14
C ALA A 8 3.41 -10.55 -8.93
N PHE A 9 2.81 -10.00 -10.00
CA PHE A 9 3.41 -8.93 -10.79
C PHE A 9 3.70 -7.70 -9.94
N LEU A 10 2.72 -7.27 -9.13
CA LEU A 10 2.85 -6.09 -8.28
C LEU A 10 3.87 -6.31 -7.16
N LYS A 11 3.94 -7.52 -6.59
CA LYS A 11 4.97 -7.86 -5.60
C LYS A 11 6.37 -7.70 -6.20
N ALA A 12 6.59 -8.25 -7.38
CA ALA A 12 7.89 -8.15 -8.05
C ALA A 12 8.25 -6.69 -8.34
N LEU A 13 7.28 -5.92 -8.83
CA LEU A 13 7.48 -4.50 -9.13
C LEU A 13 7.83 -3.71 -7.87
N SER A 14 7.21 -4.06 -6.74
CA SER A 14 7.42 -3.36 -5.47
C SER A 14 8.82 -3.53 -4.90
N HIS A 15 9.55 -4.59 -5.28
CA HIS A 15 10.91 -4.83 -4.79
C HIS A 15 11.87 -3.70 -5.13
N HIS A 16 11.60 -2.95 -6.18
CA HIS A 16 12.45 -1.85 -6.63
C HIS A 16 12.00 -0.49 -6.09
N LYS A 17 10.97 -0.48 -5.25
CA LYS A 17 10.43 0.77 -4.70
C LYS A 17 10.82 0.93 -3.25
N ASN A 18 11.01 2.18 -2.83
CA ASN A 18 11.26 2.53 -1.43
C ASN A 18 9.94 2.92 -0.76
N PRO A 19 9.81 2.74 0.57
CA PRO A 19 8.63 3.25 1.27
C PRO A 19 8.59 4.77 1.17
N ILE A 20 7.40 5.30 0.86
CA ILE A 20 7.21 6.76 0.69
C ILE A 20 6.29 7.36 1.74
N VAL A 21 5.65 6.53 2.54
CA VAL A 21 4.84 6.94 3.68
C VAL A 21 5.30 6.15 4.90
N THR A 22 5.42 6.81 6.04
CA THR A 22 5.78 6.16 7.30
C THR A 22 4.67 6.40 8.32
N ILE A 23 4.20 5.33 8.96
CA ILE A 23 3.22 5.40 10.04
C ILE A 23 3.99 5.23 11.35
N GLY A 24 3.97 6.28 12.17
CA GLY A 24 4.65 6.29 13.46
C GLY A 24 3.73 5.91 14.62
N ALA A 25 4.13 6.33 15.83
CA ALA A 25 3.45 5.97 17.07
C ALA A 25 1.99 6.41 17.15
N LYS A 26 1.61 7.47 16.45
CA LYS A 26 0.24 7.97 16.45
C LYS A 26 -0.71 7.12 15.61
N GLY A 27 -0.18 6.18 14.84
CA GLY A 27 -0.97 5.28 14.02
C GLY A 27 -1.60 5.96 12.82
N LEU A 28 -2.80 5.51 12.47
CA LEU A 28 -3.49 5.97 11.27
C LEU A 28 -4.31 7.23 11.58
N THR A 29 -3.73 8.38 11.24
CA THR A 29 -4.39 9.69 11.41
C THR A 29 -5.00 10.16 10.09
N ASP A 30 -5.88 11.16 10.14
CA ASP A 30 -6.46 11.77 8.92
C ASP A 30 -5.36 12.31 8.01
N SER A 31 -4.32 12.88 8.60
CA SER A 31 -3.17 13.41 7.87
C SER A 31 -2.44 12.32 7.10
N VAL A 32 -2.23 11.16 7.73
CA VAL A 32 -1.58 10.01 7.10
C VAL A 32 -2.45 9.43 5.97
N ILE A 33 -3.76 9.33 6.19
CA ILE A 33 -4.68 8.87 5.13
C ILE A 33 -4.62 9.79 3.92
N LYS A 34 -4.59 11.09 4.14
CA LYS A 34 -4.47 12.08 3.07
C LYS A 34 -3.16 11.89 2.29
N GLU A 35 -2.08 11.68 3.01
CA GLU A 35 -0.77 11.45 2.40
C GLU A 35 -0.77 10.17 1.56
N ILE A 36 -1.39 9.10 2.07
CA ILE A 36 -1.51 7.83 1.34
C ILE A 36 -2.34 8.01 0.06
N ASN A 37 -3.46 8.73 0.15
CA ASN A 37 -4.29 8.99 -1.02
C ASN A 37 -3.53 9.74 -2.11
N LEU A 38 -2.76 10.76 -1.73
CA LEU A 38 -1.94 11.51 -2.67
C LEU A 38 -0.88 10.62 -3.32
N ALA A 39 -0.23 9.78 -2.51
CA ALA A 39 0.80 8.86 -3.01
C ALA A 39 0.21 7.84 -3.99
N LEU A 40 -0.96 7.28 -3.67
CA LEU A 40 -1.63 6.33 -4.56
C LEU A 40 -2.03 6.97 -5.89
N THR A 41 -2.51 8.20 -5.85
CA THR A 41 -2.87 8.93 -7.07
C THR A 41 -1.63 9.19 -7.94
N ALA A 42 -0.50 9.46 -7.32
CA ALA A 42 0.74 9.78 -8.04
C ALA A 42 1.46 8.52 -8.56
N HIS A 43 1.41 7.42 -7.83
CA HIS A 43 2.27 6.25 -8.11
C HIS A 43 1.54 4.94 -8.34
N GLU A 44 0.28 4.82 -7.94
CA GLU A 44 -0.57 3.63 -7.99
C GLU A 44 -0.11 2.49 -7.07
N LEU A 45 1.18 2.13 -7.10
CA LEU A 45 1.76 1.10 -6.23
C LEU A 45 2.71 1.77 -5.25
N ILE A 46 2.46 1.62 -3.95
CA ILE A 46 3.27 2.27 -2.93
C ILE A 46 3.62 1.30 -1.81
N LYS A 47 4.73 1.60 -1.11
CA LYS A 47 5.12 0.95 0.13
C LYS A 47 4.93 1.90 1.29
N ILE A 48 4.43 1.38 2.40
CA ILE A 48 4.23 2.12 3.63
C ILE A 48 5.02 1.42 4.72
N GLN A 49 5.87 2.16 5.45
CA GLN A 49 6.60 1.61 6.57
C GLN A 49 5.84 1.88 7.86
N VAL A 50 5.67 0.84 8.69
CA VAL A 50 4.96 0.96 9.97
C VAL A 50 5.94 0.68 11.10
N GLN A 51 6.07 1.62 12.04
CA GLN A 51 7.00 1.52 13.16
C GLN A 51 6.32 1.04 14.42
N GLY A 52 7.08 0.30 15.24
CA GLY A 52 6.69 0.01 16.63
C GLY A 52 5.45 -0.86 16.82
N THR A 53 5.14 -1.76 15.87
CA THR A 53 3.95 -2.62 15.97
C THR A 53 4.31 -4.08 15.73
N ASP A 54 3.41 -5.00 16.13
CA ASP A 54 3.53 -6.40 15.76
C ASP A 54 2.78 -6.70 14.44
N ARG A 55 2.91 -7.92 13.96
CA ARG A 55 2.33 -8.30 12.67
C ARG A 55 0.80 -8.21 12.66
N ALA A 56 0.14 -8.57 13.75
CA ALA A 56 -1.31 -8.52 13.82
C ALA A 56 -1.82 -7.07 13.68
N VAL A 57 -1.14 -6.13 14.34
CA VAL A 57 -1.46 -4.70 14.23
C VAL A 57 -1.22 -4.21 12.82
N ARG A 58 -0.11 -4.62 12.20
CA ARG A 58 0.18 -4.22 10.81
C ARG A 58 -0.84 -4.76 9.81
N ALA A 59 -1.28 -6.00 10.00
CA ALA A 59 -2.31 -6.59 9.14
C ALA A 59 -3.63 -5.82 9.25
N LYS A 60 -4.02 -5.44 10.46
CA LYS A 60 -5.22 -4.64 10.69
C LYS A 60 -5.08 -3.25 10.06
N LEU A 61 -3.92 -2.63 10.21
CA LEU A 61 -3.66 -1.32 9.60
C LEU A 61 -3.80 -1.39 8.08
N MET A 62 -3.26 -2.44 7.46
CA MET A 62 -3.37 -2.60 6.01
C MET A 62 -4.83 -2.74 5.58
N HIS A 63 -5.61 -3.52 6.31
CA HIS A 63 -7.03 -3.66 6.06
C HIS A 63 -7.75 -2.31 6.15
N ASP A 64 -7.51 -1.56 7.22
CA ASP A 64 -8.14 -0.26 7.45
C ASP A 64 -7.74 0.77 6.39
N ILE A 65 -6.46 0.80 6.04
CA ILE A 65 -5.95 1.70 4.99
C ILE A 65 -6.62 1.40 3.66
N CYS A 66 -6.70 0.13 3.28
CA CYS A 66 -7.32 -0.26 2.01
C CYS A 66 -8.81 0.10 1.99
N ALA A 67 -9.50 -0.08 3.11
CA ALA A 67 -10.91 0.30 3.21
C ALA A 67 -11.10 1.80 3.06
N GLU A 68 -10.24 2.60 3.68
CA GLU A 68 -10.32 4.06 3.65
C GLU A 68 -9.94 4.67 2.30
N THR A 69 -9.05 4.00 1.56
CA THR A 69 -8.49 4.56 0.33
C THR A 69 -8.96 3.86 -0.94
N ASN A 70 -9.77 2.82 -0.81
CA ASN A 70 -10.20 1.95 -1.92
C ASN A 70 -9.02 1.28 -2.61
N ALA A 71 -7.93 1.02 -1.86
CA ALA A 71 -6.77 0.34 -2.39
C ALA A 71 -6.89 -1.17 -2.18
N GLU A 72 -6.11 -1.92 -2.93
CA GLU A 72 -5.99 -3.37 -2.80
C GLU A 72 -4.72 -3.70 -2.04
N SER A 73 -4.79 -4.67 -1.12
CA SER A 73 -3.59 -5.16 -0.43
C SER A 73 -2.80 -6.05 -1.37
N VAL A 74 -1.50 -5.81 -1.45
CA VAL A 74 -0.60 -6.58 -2.31
C VAL A 74 0.30 -7.48 -1.47
N ASN A 75 0.91 -6.95 -0.42
CA ASN A 75 1.86 -7.71 0.38
C ASN A 75 2.05 -7.08 1.76
N LEU A 76 2.44 -7.93 2.72
CA LEU A 76 2.81 -7.51 4.07
C LEU A 76 4.14 -8.19 4.37
N ILE A 77 5.24 -7.44 4.34
CA ILE A 77 6.59 -7.96 4.52
C ILE A 77 7.26 -7.24 5.68
N GLY A 78 7.49 -7.93 6.80
CA GLY A 78 8.11 -7.29 7.96
C GLY A 78 7.33 -6.04 8.35
N LYS A 79 7.98 -4.88 8.34
CA LYS A 79 7.38 -3.60 8.69
C LYS A 79 6.80 -2.83 7.50
N LEU A 80 6.72 -3.48 6.32
CA LEU A 80 6.28 -2.83 5.09
C LEU A 80 4.92 -3.32 4.65
N LEU A 81 4.05 -2.39 4.29
CA LEU A 81 2.77 -2.66 3.65
C LEU A 81 2.89 -2.26 2.19
N VAL A 82 2.45 -3.13 1.29
CA VAL A 82 2.42 -2.84 -0.15
C VAL A 82 0.96 -2.82 -0.58
N ILE A 83 0.52 -1.69 -1.12
CA ILE A 83 -0.85 -1.51 -1.58
C ILE A 83 -0.88 -0.91 -2.98
N PHE A 84 -1.98 -1.15 -3.69
CA PHE A 84 -2.15 -0.71 -5.07
C PHE A 84 -3.55 -0.15 -5.29
N ARG A 85 -3.63 0.94 -6.05
CA ARG A 85 -4.89 1.50 -6.52
C ARG A 85 -4.67 2.10 -7.91
N PRO A 86 -5.43 1.64 -8.94
CA PRO A 86 -5.30 2.23 -10.26
C PRO A 86 -5.71 3.70 -10.23
N SER A 87 -5.07 4.51 -11.05
CA SER A 87 -5.38 5.93 -11.18
C SER A 87 -5.88 6.23 -12.59
N ASP A 88 -6.37 7.42 -12.80
CA ASP A 88 -6.81 7.86 -14.15
C ASP A 88 -5.66 7.86 -15.15
N LYS A 89 -4.42 8.00 -14.67
CA LYS A 89 -3.24 8.04 -15.52
C LYS A 89 -2.82 6.67 -16.04
N LYS A 90 -3.30 5.59 -15.42
CA LYS A 90 -2.96 4.20 -15.79
C LYS A 90 -1.45 4.00 -15.91
N ILE A 91 -0.72 4.38 -14.85
CA ILE A 91 0.74 4.32 -14.80
C ILE A 91 1.25 2.90 -14.91
N ILE A 92 0.59 1.97 -14.21
CA ILE A 92 0.99 0.56 -14.18
C ILE A 92 0.02 -0.25 -15.01
N GLU A 93 0.56 -0.97 -16.00
CA GLU A 93 -0.24 -1.86 -16.85
C GLU A 93 -0.18 -3.26 -16.26
N LEU A 94 -1.33 -3.72 -15.75
CA LEU A 94 -1.42 -5.04 -15.13
C LEU A 94 -1.51 -6.14 -16.19
N PRO A 95 -0.90 -7.32 -15.93
CA PRO A 95 -1.10 -8.48 -16.80
C PRO A 95 -2.54 -8.95 -16.70
N LYS A 96 -3.03 -9.49 -17.80
CA LYS A 96 -4.39 -10.04 -17.87
C LYS A 96 -4.50 -11.44 -17.28
#